data_09a0efa83b2b9e46836c2da2f38819c5
#
_entry.id   09a0efa83b2b9e46836c2da2f38819c5
#
_cell.length_a   1.000
_cell.length_b   1.000
_cell.length_c   1.000
_cell.angle_alpha   90.00
_cell.angle_beta   90.00
_cell.angle_gamma   90.00
#
_symmetry.space_group_name_H-M   'P 1'
#
loop_
_entity.id
_entity.type
_entity.pdbx_description
1 polymer ?
#
loop_
_entity_poly.entity_id
_entity_poly.type
_entity_poly.pdbx_seq_one_letter_code
_entity_poly.pdbx_strand_id
1 'polypeptide(L)'
;LVYVNHTNNHADFSFFLMVQILIITSFIIFNFPKSRIFLGDGGSYLFGGLISMNVINTSKLNPEISPFFFCVILFYLFYEVFFSFCRKAFKKKSPVKPDSNHLHMLIFDKLQSLNMKNPNALTGLVINLVYLLLILPICFNFNSGHENALFFRYWFFTLLVIYTLVYAKLYKSKK
;
A
#
# COMPACT_ATOMS: atom_id res chain seq x y z
N LEU A 1 -8.07 -6.43 -7.46
CA LEU A 1 -8.17 -6.37 -8.93
C LEU A 1 -8.68 -7.68 -9.54
N VAL A 2 -8.14 -8.86 -9.15
CA VAL A 2 -8.60 -10.17 -9.66
C VAL A 2 -10.11 -10.34 -9.49
N TYR A 3 -10.61 -10.14 -8.28
CA TYR A 3 -12.03 -10.27 -7.98
C TYR A 3 -12.91 -9.36 -8.86
N VAL A 4 -12.51 -8.09 -8.98
CA VAL A 4 -13.22 -7.09 -9.81
C VAL A 4 -13.34 -7.54 -11.27
N ASN A 5 -12.24 -7.95 -11.86
CA ASN A 5 -12.25 -8.35 -13.27
C ASN A 5 -12.98 -9.68 -13.49
N HIS A 6 -12.93 -10.59 -12.51
CA HIS A 6 -13.66 -11.86 -12.58
C HIS A 6 -15.18 -11.64 -12.53
N THR A 7 -15.66 -10.81 -11.61
CA THR A 7 -17.11 -10.53 -11.45
C THR A 7 -17.70 -9.78 -12.63
N ASN A 8 -16.90 -8.97 -13.33
CA ASN A 8 -17.32 -8.17 -14.47
C ASN A 8 -17.02 -8.85 -15.82
N ASN A 9 -16.91 -10.19 -15.83
CA ASN A 9 -16.72 -11.03 -17.02
C ASN A 9 -15.43 -10.79 -17.81
N HIS A 10 -14.38 -10.26 -17.18
CA HIS A 10 -13.03 -10.12 -17.75
C HIS A 10 -12.14 -11.29 -17.30
N ALA A 11 -12.54 -12.53 -17.59
CA ALA A 11 -11.89 -13.74 -17.09
C ALA A 11 -10.42 -13.87 -17.51
N ASP A 12 -10.10 -13.55 -18.77
CA ASP A 12 -8.73 -13.64 -19.29
C ASP A 12 -7.78 -12.71 -18.57
N PHE A 13 -8.22 -11.46 -18.32
CA PHE A 13 -7.40 -10.50 -17.58
C PHE A 13 -7.30 -10.88 -16.10
N SER A 14 -8.36 -11.43 -15.52
CA SER A 14 -8.34 -11.98 -14.16
C SER A 14 -7.33 -13.13 -14.03
N PHE A 15 -7.31 -14.05 -15.01
CA PHE A 15 -6.32 -15.13 -15.05
C PHE A 15 -4.88 -14.60 -15.16
N PHE A 16 -4.64 -13.61 -16.02
CA PHE A 16 -3.33 -12.95 -16.13
C PHE A 16 -2.87 -12.36 -14.79
N LEU A 17 -3.77 -11.69 -14.04
CA LEU A 17 -3.47 -11.18 -12.71
C LEU A 17 -3.16 -12.30 -11.70
N MET A 18 -3.85 -13.44 -11.77
CA MET A 18 -3.56 -14.59 -10.90
C MET A 18 -2.17 -15.15 -11.15
N VAL A 19 -1.74 -15.26 -12.41
CA VAL A 19 -0.38 -15.69 -12.74
C VAL A 19 0.67 -14.76 -12.14
N GLN A 20 0.46 -13.44 -12.20
CA GLN A 20 1.36 -12.48 -11.56
C GLN A 20 1.41 -12.65 -10.03
N ILE A 21 0.26 -12.91 -9.39
CA ILE A 21 0.20 -13.18 -7.93
C ILE A 21 1.02 -14.41 -7.59
N LEU A 22 0.94 -15.49 -8.38
CA LEU A 22 1.73 -16.70 -8.16
C LEU A 22 3.23 -16.44 -8.25
N ILE A 23 3.68 -15.65 -9.24
CA ILE A 23 5.08 -15.27 -9.40
C ILE A 23 5.56 -14.44 -8.19
N ILE A 24 4.79 -13.43 -7.77
CA ILE A 24 5.12 -12.59 -6.62
C ILE A 24 5.15 -13.42 -5.33
N THR A 25 4.18 -14.32 -5.15
CA THR A 25 4.12 -15.21 -3.98
C THR A 25 5.33 -16.12 -3.90
N SER A 26 5.78 -16.67 -5.03
CA SER A 26 7.00 -17.47 -5.09
C SER A 26 8.22 -16.67 -4.60
N PHE A 27 8.36 -15.41 -5.04
CA PHE A 27 9.42 -14.53 -4.54
C PHE A 27 9.30 -14.29 -3.03
N ILE A 28 8.10 -14.04 -2.51
CA ILE A 28 7.86 -13.78 -1.08
C ILE A 28 8.24 -14.99 -0.24
N ILE A 29 7.90 -16.21 -0.65
CA ILE A 29 8.23 -17.46 0.07
C ILE A 29 9.75 -17.59 0.26
N PHE A 30 10.55 -17.25 -0.76
CA PHE A 30 12.01 -17.28 -0.64
C PHE A 30 12.59 -16.13 0.19
N ASN A 31 11.91 -14.98 0.18
CA ASN A 31 12.44 -13.76 0.75
C ASN A 31 11.98 -13.50 2.19
N PHE A 32 10.74 -13.79 2.54
CA PHE A 32 10.22 -13.56 3.88
C PHE A 32 10.35 -14.81 4.78
N PRO A 33 10.73 -14.67 6.07
CA PRO A 33 11.10 -13.44 6.79
C PRO A 33 12.61 -13.13 6.76
N LYS A 34 13.42 -13.93 6.07
CA LYS A 34 14.89 -13.93 6.17
C LYS A 34 15.60 -13.02 5.18
N SER A 35 14.87 -12.36 4.28
CA SER A 35 15.42 -11.45 3.25
C SER A 35 16.61 -12.07 2.48
N ARG A 36 16.43 -13.27 1.95
CA ARG A 36 17.49 -14.05 1.29
C ARG A 36 17.89 -13.51 -0.09
N ILE A 37 16.93 -12.84 -0.75
CA ILE A 37 17.11 -12.32 -2.11
C ILE A 37 16.82 -10.82 -2.08
N PHE A 38 17.71 -10.03 -2.63
CA PHE A 38 17.50 -8.60 -2.75
C PHE A 38 16.78 -8.29 -4.07
N LEU A 39 15.64 -7.63 -3.99
CA LEU A 39 14.82 -7.28 -5.15
C LEU A 39 15.53 -6.27 -6.08
N GLY A 40 16.29 -5.37 -5.50
CA GLY A 40 16.97 -4.28 -6.20
C GLY A 40 16.03 -3.23 -6.78
N ASP A 41 16.61 -2.17 -7.33
CA ASP A 41 15.84 -1.08 -7.94
C ASP A 41 15.09 -1.55 -9.20
N GLY A 42 15.74 -2.39 -10.02
CA GLY A 42 15.13 -2.96 -11.22
C GLY A 42 13.86 -3.76 -10.92
N GLY A 43 13.89 -4.60 -9.89
CA GLY A 43 12.72 -5.35 -9.45
C GLY A 43 11.62 -4.46 -8.86
N SER A 44 12.00 -3.42 -8.11
CA SER A 44 11.05 -2.45 -7.55
C SER A 44 10.35 -1.64 -8.65
N TYR A 45 11.08 -1.20 -9.68
CA TYR A 45 10.50 -0.52 -10.84
C TYR A 45 9.60 -1.43 -11.67
N LEU A 46 10.00 -2.68 -11.87
CA LEU A 46 9.18 -3.68 -12.56
C LEU A 46 7.84 -3.88 -11.84
N PHE A 47 7.85 -4.09 -10.53
CA PHE A 47 6.61 -4.27 -9.76
C PHE A 47 5.76 -3.01 -9.75
N GLY A 48 6.37 -1.84 -9.59
CA GLY A 48 5.64 -0.57 -9.68
C GLY A 48 4.96 -0.37 -11.03
N GLY A 49 5.67 -0.67 -12.11
CA GLY A 49 5.14 -0.63 -13.48
C GLY A 49 3.99 -1.62 -13.70
N LEU A 50 4.16 -2.88 -13.28
CA LEU A 50 3.10 -3.91 -13.39
C LEU A 50 1.84 -3.53 -12.59
N ILE A 51 1.99 -3.07 -11.35
CA ILE A 51 0.86 -2.62 -10.53
C ILE A 51 0.13 -1.46 -11.21
N SER A 52 0.87 -0.48 -11.71
CA SER A 52 0.28 0.69 -12.40
C SER A 52 -0.48 0.28 -13.66
N MET A 53 0.10 -0.56 -14.50
CA MET A 53 -0.55 -1.09 -15.71
C MET A 53 -1.81 -1.89 -15.37
N ASN A 54 -1.75 -2.74 -14.34
CA ASN A 54 -2.90 -3.53 -13.90
C ASN A 54 -4.04 -2.66 -13.39
N VAL A 55 -3.74 -1.59 -12.65
CA VAL A 55 -4.73 -0.62 -12.18
C VAL A 55 -5.37 0.13 -13.34
N ILE A 56 -4.56 0.63 -14.29
CA ILE A 56 -5.05 1.34 -15.47
C ILE A 56 -5.96 0.42 -16.33
N ASN A 57 -5.53 -0.81 -16.58
CA ASN A 57 -6.32 -1.76 -17.37
C ASN A 57 -7.62 -2.15 -16.65
N THR A 58 -7.56 -2.44 -15.35
CA THR A 58 -8.77 -2.71 -14.56
C THR A 58 -9.73 -1.52 -14.59
N SER A 59 -9.24 -0.30 -14.44
CA SER A 59 -10.08 0.91 -14.51
C SER A 59 -10.71 1.12 -15.89
N LYS A 60 -9.98 0.81 -16.97
CA LYS A 60 -10.53 0.89 -18.34
C LYS A 60 -11.60 -0.16 -18.62
N LEU A 61 -11.39 -1.38 -18.12
CA LEU A 61 -12.34 -2.49 -18.31
C LEU A 61 -13.58 -2.34 -17.42
N ASN A 62 -13.51 -1.54 -16.37
CA ASN A 62 -14.60 -1.37 -15.39
C ASN A 62 -14.81 0.13 -15.11
N PRO A 63 -15.35 0.90 -16.09
CA PRO A 63 -15.49 2.35 -15.99
C PRO A 63 -16.50 2.80 -14.90
N GLU A 64 -17.37 1.90 -14.45
CA GLU A 64 -18.34 2.11 -13.37
C GLU A 64 -17.68 2.18 -12.00
N ILE A 65 -16.43 1.71 -11.86
CA ILE A 65 -15.72 1.71 -10.59
C ILE A 65 -15.12 3.09 -10.33
N SER A 66 -15.43 3.63 -9.17
CA SER A 66 -14.89 4.92 -8.74
C SER A 66 -13.35 4.93 -8.73
N PRO A 67 -12.70 5.98 -9.27
CA PRO A 67 -11.25 6.15 -9.14
C PRO A 67 -10.75 6.12 -7.68
N PHE A 68 -11.57 6.54 -6.72
CA PHE A 68 -11.23 6.48 -5.30
C PHE A 68 -11.05 5.05 -4.79
N PHE A 69 -11.69 4.05 -5.40
CA PHE A 69 -11.42 2.64 -5.10
C PHE A 69 -9.94 2.30 -5.29
N PHE A 70 -9.36 2.69 -6.41
CA PHE A 70 -7.94 2.46 -6.70
C PHE A 70 -7.03 3.31 -5.80
N CYS A 71 -7.45 4.55 -5.51
CA CYS A 71 -6.73 5.41 -4.57
C CYS A 71 -6.63 4.79 -3.17
N VAL A 72 -7.68 4.12 -2.70
CA VAL A 72 -7.65 3.44 -1.40
C VAL A 72 -6.79 2.19 -1.43
N ILE A 73 -6.87 1.38 -2.50
CA ILE A 73 -6.01 0.18 -2.66
C ILE A 73 -4.52 0.55 -2.73
N LEU A 74 -4.16 1.67 -3.31
CA LEU A 74 -2.77 2.13 -3.43
C LEU A 74 -2.39 3.17 -2.36
N PHE A 75 -3.28 3.42 -1.40
CA PHE A 75 -3.17 4.50 -0.44
C PHE A 75 -1.80 4.58 0.23
N TYR A 76 -1.33 3.48 0.83
CA TYR A 76 -0.08 3.47 1.58
C TYR A 76 1.13 3.80 0.70
N LEU A 77 1.20 3.20 -0.49
CA LEU A 77 2.32 3.41 -1.42
C LEU A 77 2.42 4.87 -1.87
N PHE A 78 1.28 5.46 -2.22
CA PHE A 78 1.22 6.85 -2.66
C PHE A 78 1.41 7.82 -1.50
N TYR A 79 0.66 7.64 -0.41
CA TYR A 79 0.61 8.63 0.66
C TYR A 79 1.90 8.69 1.47
N GLU A 80 2.59 7.58 1.68
CA GLU A 80 3.90 7.56 2.35
C GLU A 80 4.91 8.47 1.62
N VAL A 81 4.97 8.36 0.30
CA VAL A 81 5.88 9.18 -0.53
C VAL A 81 5.46 10.65 -0.50
N PHE A 82 4.18 10.91 -0.76
CA PHE A 82 3.62 12.27 -0.79
C PHE A 82 3.77 12.97 0.56
N PHE A 83 3.40 12.31 1.65
CA PHE A 83 3.52 12.84 3.01
C PHE A 83 4.99 13.15 3.37
N SER A 84 5.90 12.24 3.03
CA SER A 84 7.33 12.44 3.27
C SER A 84 7.87 13.63 2.49
N PHE A 85 7.45 13.79 1.23
CA PHE A 85 7.80 14.94 0.40
C PHE A 85 7.31 16.26 1.05
N CYS A 86 6.01 16.35 1.37
CA CYS A 86 5.43 17.53 2.02
C CYS A 86 6.13 17.86 3.34
N ARG A 87 6.34 16.85 4.19
CA ARG A 87 7.04 17.03 5.48
C ARG A 87 8.44 17.58 5.32
N LYS A 88 9.20 17.13 4.33
CA LYS A 88 10.56 17.65 4.04
C LYS A 88 10.51 19.06 3.50
N ALA A 89 9.58 19.34 2.59
CA ALA A 89 9.38 20.69 2.02
C ALA A 89 9.05 21.71 3.11
N PHE A 90 8.11 21.39 4.02
CA PHE A 90 7.78 22.26 5.17
C PHE A 90 8.95 22.49 6.11
N LYS A 91 9.86 21.50 6.26
CA LYS A 91 11.07 21.64 7.07
C LYS A 91 12.25 22.27 6.32
N LYS A 92 12.04 22.79 5.11
CA LYS A 92 13.10 23.35 4.24
C LYS A 92 14.26 22.38 4.01
N LYS A 93 13.98 21.06 4.01
CA LYS A 93 14.96 20.01 3.70
C LYS A 93 14.78 19.55 2.27
N SER A 94 15.86 19.09 1.65
CA SER A 94 15.78 18.52 0.30
C SER A 94 14.86 17.28 0.30
N PRO A 95 13.82 17.24 -0.56
CA PRO A 95 12.93 16.07 -0.66
C PRO A 95 13.64 14.80 -1.13
N VAL A 96 14.72 14.95 -1.90
CA VAL A 96 15.45 13.83 -2.53
C VAL A 96 16.42 13.15 -1.56
N LYS A 97 16.93 13.87 -0.54
CA LYS A 97 17.88 13.26 0.40
C LYS A 97 17.21 12.18 1.23
N PRO A 98 17.88 11.03 1.47
CA PRO A 98 17.39 9.99 2.37
C PRO A 98 17.08 10.55 3.77
N ASP A 99 16.09 9.94 4.43
CA ASP A 99 15.72 10.34 5.78
C ASP A 99 15.15 9.11 6.53
N SER A 100 15.36 9.05 7.83
CA SER A 100 14.93 7.95 8.71
C SER A 100 13.55 8.19 9.37
N ASN A 101 12.75 9.13 8.84
CA ASN A 101 11.46 9.48 9.43
C ASN A 101 10.26 9.02 8.57
N HIS A 102 10.41 7.95 7.82
CA HIS A 102 9.31 7.26 7.17
C HIS A 102 8.50 6.46 8.20
N LEU A 103 7.21 6.23 7.94
CA LEU A 103 6.35 5.51 8.89
C LEU A 103 6.92 4.13 9.25
N HIS A 104 7.37 3.38 8.25
CA HIS A 104 7.97 2.07 8.49
C HIS A 104 9.23 2.14 9.37
N MET A 105 10.04 3.20 9.25
CA MET A 105 11.21 3.39 10.11
C MET A 105 10.81 3.73 11.56
N LEU A 106 9.75 4.52 11.75
CA LEU A 106 9.24 4.84 13.08
C LEU A 106 8.68 3.60 13.79
N ILE A 107 7.99 2.73 13.04
CA ILE A 107 7.51 1.44 13.57
C ILE A 107 8.68 0.53 13.91
N PHE A 108 9.68 0.45 13.02
CA PHE A 108 10.89 -0.33 13.26
C PHE A 108 11.60 0.13 14.53
N ASP A 109 11.87 1.42 14.68
CA ASP A 109 12.51 1.99 15.87
C ASP A 109 11.72 1.66 17.14
N LYS A 110 10.39 1.71 17.08
CA LYS A 110 9.52 1.36 18.20
C LYS A 110 9.61 -0.11 18.56
N LEU A 111 9.58 -1.00 17.59
CA LEU A 111 9.70 -2.46 17.82
C LEU A 111 11.09 -2.83 18.34
N GLN A 112 12.13 -2.15 17.84
CA GLN A 112 13.50 -2.33 18.32
C GLN A 112 13.65 -1.88 19.79
N SER A 113 13.04 -0.75 20.16
CA SER A 113 13.05 -0.26 21.55
C SER A 113 12.31 -1.18 22.54
N LEU A 114 11.40 -2.02 22.02
CA LEU A 114 10.69 -3.07 22.79
C LEU A 114 11.45 -4.41 22.82
N ASN A 115 12.69 -4.46 22.34
CA ASN A 115 13.52 -5.67 22.24
C ASN A 115 12.84 -6.85 21.52
N MET A 116 11.99 -6.56 20.52
CA MET A 116 11.31 -7.60 19.76
C MET A 116 12.29 -8.37 18.87
N LYS A 117 12.13 -9.69 18.79
CA LYS A 117 12.91 -10.52 17.85
C LYS A 117 12.53 -10.17 16.42
N ASN A 118 13.52 -10.00 15.54
CA ASN A 118 13.35 -9.70 14.12
C ASN A 118 12.47 -8.44 13.86
N PRO A 119 12.82 -7.26 14.39
CA PRO A 119 11.98 -6.07 14.28
C PRO A 119 11.72 -5.66 12.82
N ASN A 120 12.62 -5.98 11.89
CA ASN A 120 12.44 -5.69 10.46
C ASN A 120 11.28 -6.51 9.85
N ALA A 121 11.27 -7.82 10.06
CA ALA A 121 10.18 -8.68 9.58
C ALA A 121 8.84 -8.32 10.25
N LEU A 122 8.86 -8.02 11.55
CA LEU A 122 7.66 -7.58 12.28
C LEU A 122 7.13 -6.24 11.77
N THR A 123 8.00 -5.30 11.43
CA THR A 123 7.58 -4.02 10.83
C THR A 123 6.80 -4.25 9.54
N GLY A 124 7.33 -5.06 8.63
CA GLY A 124 6.63 -5.41 7.40
C GLY A 124 5.28 -6.09 7.66
N LEU A 125 5.25 -7.04 8.60
CA LEU A 125 4.03 -7.77 8.95
C LEU A 125 2.97 -6.85 9.56
N VAL A 126 3.35 -5.97 10.50
CA VAL A 126 2.42 -5.01 11.14
C VAL A 126 1.83 -4.06 10.09
N ILE A 127 2.67 -3.48 9.22
CA ILE A 127 2.18 -2.55 8.19
C ILE A 127 1.21 -3.26 7.25
N ASN A 128 1.56 -4.46 6.77
CA ASN A 128 0.70 -5.18 5.83
C ASN A 128 -0.61 -5.64 6.48
N LEU A 129 -0.59 -6.13 7.73
CA LEU A 129 -1.81 -6.53 8.44
C LEU A 129 -2.73 -5.33 8.70
N VAL A 130 -2.18 -4.22 9.21
CA VAL A 130 -2.98 -3.01 9.43
C VAL A 130 -3.57 -2.51 8.12
N TYR A 131 -2.77 -2.49 7.06
CA TYR A 131 -3.25 -2.07 5.74
C TYR A 131 -4.34 -2.99 5.19
N LEU A 132 -4.18 -4.31 5.33
CA LEU A 132 -5.20 -5.28 4.95
C LEU A 132 -6.52 -5.00 5.68
N LEU A 133 -6.47 -4.79 7.00
CA LEU A 133 -7.66 -4.46 7.81
C LEU A 133 -8.33 -3.16 7.35
N LEU A 134 -7.55 -2.15 6.97
CA LEU A 134 -8.06 -0.88 6.46
C LEU A 134 -8.68 -0.99 5.06
N ILE A 135 -8.29 -1.99 4.27
CA ILE A 135 -8.88 -2.26 2.95
C ILE A 135 -10.15 -3.13 3.03
N LEU A 136 -10.33 -3.93 4.09
CA LEU A 136 -11.48 -4.83 4.23
C LEU A 136 -12.84 -4.16 3.96
N PRO A 137 -13.15 -2.93 4.46
CA PRO A 137 -14.42 -2.29 4.19
C PRO A 137 -14.74 -2.09 2.70
N ILE A 138 -13.71 -2.00 1.86
CA ILE A 138 -13.87 -1.90 0.40
C ILE A 138 -14.43 -3.19 -0.18
N CYS A 139 -13.96 -4.35 0.31
CA CYS A 139 -14.40 -5.64 -0.19
C CYS A 139 -15.88 -5.90 0.10
N PHE A 140 -16.41 -5.34 1.19
CA PHE A 140 -17.82 -5.48 1.57
C PHE A 140 -18.73 -4.49 0.85
N ASN A 141 -18.20 -3.35 0.40
CA ASN A 141 -18.97 -2.29 -0.27
C ASN A 141 -18.73 -2.27 -1.79
N PHE A 142 -18.31 -3.37 -2.37
CA PHE A 142 -17.92 -3.44 -3.78
C PHE A 142 -19.10 -3.44 -4.76
N ASN A 143 -20.34 -3.54 -4.32
CA ASN A 143 -21.50 -3.55 -5.22
C ASN A 143 -21.63 -2.21 -5.95
N SER A 144 -21.74 -2.29 -7.28
CA SER A 144 -21.75 -1.16 -8.22
C SER A 144 -22.89 -0.16 -7.97
N GLY A 145 -22.55 1.10 -7.70
CA GLY A 145 -23.50 2.19 -7.59
C GLY A 145 -22.83 3.51 -7.21
N HIS A 146 -23.50 4.62 -7.49
CA HIS A 146 -23.04 5.97 -7.15
C HIS A 146 -22.79 6.16 -5.63
N GLU A 147 -23.53 5.43 -4.79
CA GLU A 147 -23.36 5.46 -3.33
C GLU A 147 -21.98 4.96 -2.92
N ASN A 148 -21.43 3.98 -3.62
CA ASN A 148 -20.10 3.45 -3.36
C ASN A 148 -18.97 4.43 -3.70
N ALA A 149 -19.17 5.29 -4.69
CA ALA A 149 -18.19 6.33 -5.04
C ALA A 149 -18.01 7.34 -3.90
N LEU A 150 -19.10 7.73 -3.25
CA LEU A 150 -19.06 8.59 -2.06
C LEU A 150 -18.37 7.89 -0.88
N PHE A 151 -18.70 6.62 -0.64
CA PHE A 151 -18.06 5.81 0.39
C PHE A 151 -16.54 5.75 0.19
N PHE A 152 -16.05 5.40 -1.00
CA PHE A 152 -14.60 5.31 -1.26
C PHE A 152 -13.90 6.64 -1.11
N ARG A 153 -14.56 7.73 -1.51
CA ARG A 153 -14.03 9.09 -1.33
C ARG A 153 -13.88 9.45 0.15
N TYR A 154 -14.93 9.26 0.96
CA TYR A 154 -14.84 9.53 2.40
C TYR A 154 -13.87 8.60 3.10
N TRP A 155 -13.82 7.34 2.70
CA TRP A 155 -12.87 6.37 3.25
C TRP A 155 -11.42 6.76 2.95
N PHE A 156 -11.14 7.23 1.74
CA PHE A 156 -9.82 7.76 1.39
C PHE A 156 -9.38 8.90 2.30
N PHE A 157 -10.25 9.89 2.53
CA PHE A 157 -9.94 10.99 3.45
C PHE A 157 -9.80 10.53 4.90
N THR A 158 -10.58 9.56 5.34
CA THR A 158 -10.44 8.93 6.65
C THR A 158 -9.06 8.28 6.81
N LEU A 159 -8.57 7.58 5.79
CA LEU A 159 -7.22 7.00 5.80
C LEU A 159 -6.12 8.06 5.90
N LEU A 160 -6.28 9.22 5.25
CA LEU A 160 -5.35 10.35 5.41
C LEU A 160 -5.25 10.80 6.87
N VAL A 161 -6.40 10.93 7.53
CA VAL A 161 -6.45 11.33 8.94
C VAL A 161 -5.80 10.26 9.83
N ILE A 162 -6.19 8.99 9.66
CA ILE A 162 -5.63 7.87 10.44
C ILE A 162 -4.11 7.82 10.30
N TYR A 163 -3.61 7.86 9.06
CA TYR A 163 -2.16 7.83 8.81
C TYR A 163 -1.45 8.98 9.52
N THR A 164 -1.97 10.21 9.37
CA THR A 164 -1.36 11.41 9.94
C THR A 164 -1.32 11.35 11.48
N LEU A 165 -2.39 10.86 12.11
CA LEU A 165 -2.47 10.70 13.57
C LEU A 165 -1.49 9.63 14.07
N VAL A 166 -1.44 8.48 13.41
CA VAL A 166 -0.50 7.39 13.75
C VAL A 166 0.94 7.88 13.59
N TYR A 167 1.24 8.54 12.47
CA TYR A 167 2.55 9.12 12.23
C TYR A 167 2.95 10.13 13.32
N ALA A 168 2.06 11.07 13.65
CA ALA A 168 2.32 12.10 14.65
C ALA A 168 2.61 11.48 16.04
N LYS A 169 1.83 10.45 16.42
CA LYS A 169 2.02 9.72 17.68
C LYS A 169 3.37 9.02 17.73
N LEU A 170 3.73 8.29 16.69
CA LEU A 170 5.03 7.57 16.63
C LEU A 170 6.21 8.54 16.57
N TYR A 171 6.07 9.63 15.79
CA TYR A 171 7.12 10.65 15.69
C TYR A 171 7.38 11.36 17.04
N LYS A 172 6.31 11.63 17.80
CA LYS A 172 6.43 12.19 19.16
C LYS A 172 7.08 11.22 20.14
N SER A 173 6.84 9.93 20.01
CA SER A 173 7.43 8.89 20.85
C SER A 173 8.93 8.63 20.58
N LYS A 174 9.43 9.07 19.40
CA LYS A 174 10.85 8.95 19.03
C LYS A 174 11.71 10.08 19.60
N LYS A 175 11.09 11.24 19.91
CA LYS A 175 11.77 12.37 20.57
C LYS A 175 11.86 12.18 22.07
#